data_b192dec0b6442acc6fec3828c32f4aaf
#
_entry.id   b192dec0b6442acc6fec3828c32f4aaf
#
_cell.length_a   1.000
_cell.length_b   1.000
_cell.length_c   1.000
_cell.angle_alpha   90.00
_cell.angle_beta   90.00
_cell.angle_gamma   90.00
#
_symmetry.space_group_name_H-M   'P 1'
#
loop_
_entity.id
_entity.type
_entity.pdbx_description
1 polymer ?
#
loop_
_entity_poly.entity_id
_entity_poly.type
_entity_poly.pdbx_seq_one_letter_code
_entity_poly.pdbx_strand_id
1 'polypeptide(L)'
;DESAHIAQQHPVVDRVIELSENTGGAGGFCAGIAHALAYKELENHDFIWIMDDDTIPNPDALEELLAAGQRYPGSPALLASKAQWTDGTEHPMNAHRERPLISPDRKQIARRLGLRQVRAASFVSILVEVAQVRRSGLPIADYFIWNDDLEYTARLLKNRIGLYVPASVVVHKTRAAASATDDPGDRFYYETRNKIWFLLRSRGLLPMDRVLYGGSMLVRWFRMWLVSKHKKKMLRLGVKGVADGVLSGPRPNEEIFASDPDTAKLVA
;
A
#
# COMPACT_ATOMS: atom_id res chain seq x y z
N ASP A 1 15.04 -18.45 -0.93
CA ASP A 1 16.18 -17.55 -1.12
C ASP A 1 16.89 -17.32 0.21
N GLU A 2 17.96 -16.54 0.23
CA GLU A 2 18.77 -16.30 1.44
C GLU A 2 18.30 -15.08 2.26
N SER A 3 17.19 -14.46 1.89
CA SER A 3 16.73 -13.20 2.50
C SER A 3 16.49 -13.32 4.01
N ALA A 4 15.84 -14.40 4.45
CA ALA A 4 15.60 -14.65 5.87
C ALA A 4 16.90 -14.77 6.65
N HIS A 5 17.86 -15.54 6.11
CA HIS A 5 19.18 -15.75 6.74
C HIS A 5 19.97 -14.43 6.84
N ILE A 6 19.98 -13.64 5.77
CA ILE A 6 20.64 -12.32 5.77
C ILE A 6 19.99 -11.39 6.80
N ALA A 7 18.66 -11.35 6.85
CA ALA A 7 17.92 -10.52 7.79
C ALA A 7 18.21 -10.95 9.25
N GLN A 8 18.20 -12.26 9.56
CA GLN A 8 18.48 -12.78 10.90
C GLN A 8 19.89 -12.43 11.41
N GLN A 9 20.86 -12.32 10.50
CA GLN A 9 22.24 -11.96 10.87
C GLN A 9 22.47 -10.44 10.97
N HIS A 10 21.52 -9.63 10.52
CA HIS A 10 21.72 -8.18 10.50
C HIS A 10 21.51 -7.57 11.89
N PRO A 11 22.48 -6.79 12.44
CA PRO A 11 22.50 -6.37 13.85
C PRO A 11 21.35 -5.41 14.24
N VAL A 12 20.67 -4.79 13.28
CA VAL A 12 19.53 -3.89 13.54
C VAL A 12 18.18 -4.58 13.38
N VAL A 13 18.15 -5.86 13.00
CA VAL A 13 16.91 -6.62 12.86
C VAL A 13 16.55 -7.26 14.19
N ASP A 14 15.49 -6.79 14.81
CA ASP A 14 14.99 -7.34 16.08
C ASP A 14 14.32 -8.71 15.88
N ARG A 15 13.60 -8.88 14.77
CA ARG A 15 12.79 -10.07 14.52
C ARG A 15 12.58 -10.34 13.04
N VAL A 16 12.71 -11.60 12.65
CA VAL A 16 12.32 -12.12 11.34
C VAL A 16 11.12 -13.04 11.51
N ILE A 17 10.11 -12.87 10.68
CA ILE A 17 8.90 -13.69 10.64
C ILE A 17 8.93 -14.47 9.33
N GLU A 18 9.16 -15.78 9.43
CA GLU A 18 9.11 -16.67 8.29
C GLU A 18 7.70 -17.29 8.20
N LEU A 19 7.05 -17.13 7.07
CA LEU A 19 5.74 -17.71 6.81
C LEU A 19 5.90 -19.06 6.10
N SER A 20 5.11 -20.06 6.50
CA SER A 20 5.16 -21.41 5.94
C SER A 20 4.75 -21.46 4.47
N GLU A 21 3.90 -20.52 4.04
CA GLU A 21 3.40 -20.42 2.67
C GLU A 21 3.63 -19.03 2.09
N ASN A 22 3.71 -18.95 0.77
CA ASN A 22 3.78 -17.68 0.07
C ASN A 22 2.40 -16.99 0.05
N THR A 23 2.22 -16.02 0.91
CA THR A 23 0.99 -15.20 1.02
C THR A 23 1.07 -13.90 0.22
N GLY A 24 2.11 -13.72 -0.59
CA GLY A 24 2.38 -12.50 -1.36
C GLY A 24 2.74 -11.29 -0.48
N GLY A 25 2.95 -10.14 -1.11
CA GLY A 25 3.24 -8.89 -0.40
C GLY A 25 2.13 -8.49 0.57
N ALA A 26 0.86 -8.67 0.19
CA ALA A 26 -0.28 -8.36 1.05
C ALA A 26 -0.26 -9.14 2.37
N GLY A 27 0.06 -10.45 2.30
CA GLY A 27 0.20 -11.28 3.48
C GLY A 27 1.42 -10.90 4.31
N GLY A 28 2.57 -10.63 3.68
CA GLY A 28 3.79 -10.19 4.37
C GLY A 28 3.54 -8.91 5.19
N PHE A 29 2.93 -7.89 4.61
CA PHE A 29 2.58 -6.66 5.32
C PHE A 29 1.55 -6.88 6.43
N CYS A 30 0.54 -7.73 6.19
CA CYS A 30 -0.45 -8.08 7.20
C CYS A 30 0.21 -8.74 8.42
N ALA A 31 1.02 -9.78 8.21
CA ALA A 31 1.75 -10.47 9.26
C ALA A 31 2.74 -9.53 9.98
N GLY A 32 3.55 -8.78 9.23
CA GLY A 32 4.54 -7.85 9.79
C GLY A 32 3.93 -6.82 10.71
N ILE A 33 2.82 -6.18 10.32
CA ILE A 33 2.10 -5.20 11.14
C ILE A 33 1.49 -5.87 12.38
N ALA A 34 0.87 -7.04 12.23
CA ALA A 34 0.27 -7.77 13.35
C ALA A 34 1.31 -8.14 14.41
N HIS A 35 2.44 -8.68 13.97
CA HIS A 35 3.55 -9.03 14.86
C HIS A 35 4.18 -7.79 15.50
N ALA A 36 4.34 -6.68 14.79
CA ALA A 36 4.86 -5.43 15.36
C ALA A 36 3.95 -4.91 16.49
N LEU A 37 2.63 -4.93 16.27
CA LEU A 37 1.65 -4.51 17.29
C LEU A 37 1.65 -5.42 18.54
N ALA A 38 1.96 -6.71 18.38
CA ALA A 38 2.01 -7.68 19.47
C ALA A 38 3.36 -7.72 20.18
N TYR A 39 4.46 -7.44 19.46
CA TYR A 39 5.82 -7.56 19.97
C TYR A 39 6.28 -6.39 20.83
N LYS A 40 5.83 -5.18 20.52
CA LYS A 40 6.21 -3.95 21.22
C LYS A 40 5.00 -3.35 21.94
N GLU A 41 5.22 -2.80 23.12
CA GLU A 41 4.22 -1.98 23.83
C GLU A 41 4.09 -0.62 23.14
N LEU A 42 3.48 -0.64 21.94
CA LEU A 42 3.26 0.57 21.17
C LEU A 42 2.10 1.38 21.75
N GLU A 43 2.31 2.67 21.87
CA GLU A 43 1.27 3.60 22.26
C GLU A 43 0.50 4.13 21.03
N ASN A 44 -0.65 4.74 21.26
CA ASN A 44 -1.50 5.22 20.16
C ASN A 44 -0.85 6.34 19.33
N HIS A 45 0.08 7.09 19.89
CA HIS A 45 0.81 8.17 19.21
C HIS A 45 2.11 7.72 18.55
N ASP A 46 2.48 6.44 18.71
CA ASP A 46 3.60 5.86 17.99
C ASP A 46 3.28 5.65 16.51
N PHE A 47 4.33 5.36 15.74
CA PHE A 47 4.22 5.11 14.32
C PHE A 47 4.83 3.77 13.93
N ILE A 48 4.26 3.14 12.92
CA ILE A 48 4.86 2.02 12.20
C ILE A 48 5.32 2.54 10.84
N TRP A 49 6.61 2.39 10.54
CA TRP A 49 7.17 2.70 9.23
C TRP A 49 7.21 1.44 8.38
N ILE A 50 6.39 1.41 7.34
CA ILE A 50 6.19 0.28 6.43
C ILE A 50 6.95 0.58 5.14
N MET A 51 7.70 -0.40 4.63
CA MET A 51 8.39 -0.29 3.33
C MET A 51 8.60 -1.66 2.67
N ASP A 52 8.80 -1.65 1.34
CA ASP A 52 9.20 -2.83 0.57
C ASP A 52 10.67 -3.18 0.86
N ASP A 53 11.05 -4.45 0.68
CA ASP A 53 12.40 -4.99 0.94
C ASP A 53 13.46 -4.50 -0.05
N ASP A 54 13.05 -3.97 -1.20
CA ASP A 54 13.92 -3.34 -2.21
C ASP A 54 13.92 -1.79 -2.13
N THR A 55 13.49 -1.24 -0.99
CA THR A 55 13.43 0.21 -0.74
C THR A 55 14.56 0.65 0.20
N ILE A 56 15.35 1.63 -0.21
CA ILE A 56 16.43 2.23 0.58
C ILE A 56 16.07 3.67 0.91
N PRO A 57 15.80 4.00 2.17
CA PRO A 57 15.56 5.38 2.59
C PRO A 57 16.86 6.20 2.60
N ASN A 58 16.76 7.47 2.22
CA ASN A 58 17.82 8.43 2.48
C ASN A 58 17.99 8.61 4.00
N PRO A 59 19.19 9.01 4.49
CA PRO A 59 19.46 9.13 5.92
C PRO A 59 18.49 10.04 6.69
N ASP A 60 17.97 11.06 6.03
CA ASP A 60 17.02 12.05 6.57
C ASP A 60 15.55 11.72 6.34
N ALA A 61 15.24 10.60 5.64
CA ALA A 61 13.88 10.30 5.20
C ALA A 61 12.87 10.20 6.36
N LEU A 62 13.23 9.57 7.48
CA LEU A 62 12.36 9.47 8.65
C LEU A 62 12.17 10.82 9.33
N GLU A 63 13.25 11.59 9.50
CA GLU A 63 13.21 12.92 10.08
C GLU A 63 12.26 13.85 9.30
N GLU A 64 12.33 13.83 7.98
CA GLU A 64 11.45 14.62 7.11
C GLU A 64 9.98 14.20 7.21
N LEU A 65 9.68 12.89 7.37
CA LEU A 65 8.31 12.43 7.64
C LEU A 65 7.80 12.98 8.96
N LEU A 66 8.56 12.82 10.05
CA LEU A 66 8.17 13.26 11.38
C LEU A 66 8.01 14.78 11.45
N ALA A 67 8.96 15.53 10.88
CA ALA A 67 8.91 16.99 10.81
C ALA A 67 7.69 17.49 10.01
N ALA A 68 7.35 16.82 8.90
CA ALA A 68 6.16 17.15 8.12
C ALA A 68 4.87 16.92 8.94
N GLY A 69 4.80 15.80 9.69
CA GLY A 69 3.69 15.49 10.57
C GLY A 69 3.49 16.53 11.66
N GLN A 70 4.56 16.99 12.27
CA GLN A 70 4.53 18.02 13.33
C GLN A 70 4.14 19.40 12.80
N ARG A 71 4.63 19.78 11.62
CA ARG A 71 4.34 21.09 11.01
C ARG A 71 2.95 21.22 10.43
N TYR A 72 2.33 20.11 10.06
CA TYR A 72 1.01 20.13 9.43
C TYR A 72 -0.11 20.29 10.46
N PRO A 73 -1.02 21.27 10.34
CA PRO A 73 -2.13 21.45 11.28
C PRO A 73 -3.12 20.27 11.20
N GLY A 74 -3.38 19.66 12.33
CA GLY A 74 -4.24 18.47 12.43
C GLY A 74 -3.45 17.18 12.19
N SER A 75 -3.43 16.28 13.15
CA SER A 75 -2.65 15.05 13.20
C SER A 75 -2.82 14.18 11.94
N PRO A 76 -1.84 14.13 11.02
CA PRO A 76 -1.87 13.22 9.87
C PRO A 76 -1.78 11.77 10.35
N ALA A 77 -2.65 10.91 9.83
CA ALA A 77 -2.68 9.50 10.17
C ALA A 77 -1.67 8.67 9.35
N LEU A 78 -1.21 9.25 8.24
CA LEU A 78 -0.26 8.61 7.32
C LEU A 78 0.59 9.68 6.64
N LEU A 79 1.90 9.41 6.56
CA LEU A 79 2.87 10.18 5.80
C LEU A 79 3.56 9.25 4.80
N ALA A 80 3.68 9.67 3.55
CA ALA A 80 4.27 8.87 2.47
C ALA A 80 5.49 9.57 1.88
N SER A 81 6.59 8.85 1.72
CA SER A 81 7.82 9.34 1.12
C SER A 81 7.71 9.47 -0.40
N LYS A 82 8.61 10.23 -0.99
CA LYS A 82 8.85 10.26 -2.43
C LYS A 82 9.69 9.04 -2.81
N ALA A 83 9.15 8.13 -3.61
CA ALA A 83 9.92 7.05 -4.19
C ALA A 83 10.62 7.52 -5.48
N GLN A 84 11.93 7.33 -5.55
CA GLN A 84 12.75 7.52 -6.74
C GLN A 84 13.22 6.16 -7.27
N TRP A 85 13.38 6.06 -8.57
CA TRP A 85 14.08 4.93 -9.14
C TRP A 85 15.61 5.14 -9.06
N THR A 86 16.37 4.12 -9.38
CA THR A 86 17.85 4.13 -9.27
C THR A 86 18.56 5.21 -10.08
N ASP A 87 17.88 5.83 -11.05
CA ASP A 87 18.38 6.96 -11.84
C ASP A 87 18.06 8.34 -11.24
N GLY A 88 17.41 8.37 -10.06
CA GLY A 88 17.02 9.59 -9.37
C GLY A 88 15.69 10.20 -9.85
N THR A 89 15.03 9.66 -10.87
CA THR A 89 13.71 10.12 -11.31
C THR A 89 12.61 9.62 -10.37
N GLU A 90 11.48 10.34 -10.28
CA GLU A 90 10.34 9.88 -9.49
C GLU A 90 9.80 8.57 -10.09
N HIS A 91 9.63 7.55 -9.23
CA HIS A 91 9.20 6.22 -9.68
C HIS A 91 7.75 6.26 -10.19
N PRO A 92 7.48 5.95 -11.48
CA PRO A 92 6.15 6.19 -12.08
C PRO A 92 5.01 5.39 -11.43
N MET A 93 5.29 4.17 -10.92
CA MET A 93 4.29 3.35 -10.23
C MET A 93 3.90 3.91 -8.85
N ASN A 94 4.82 4.63 -8.20
CA ASN A 94 4.66 5.11 -6.83
C ASN A 94 4.36 6.60 -6.76
N ALA A 95 4.15 7.26 -7.90
CA ALA A 95 3.79 8.66 -7.94
C ALA A 95 2.43 8.92 -7.26
N HIS A 96 2.46 9.65 -6.16
CA HIS A 96 1.28 9.94 -5.35
C HIS A 96 0.40 11.02 -6.00
N ARG A 97 -0.89 10.76 -6.08
CA ARG A 97 -1.88 11.71 -6.58
C ARG A 97 -2.50 12.51 -5.44
N GLU A 98 -2.68 13.80 -5.68
CA GLU A 98 -3.37 14.68 -4.75
C GLU A 98 -4.81 14.15 -4.48
N ARG A 99 -5.25 14.26 -3.22
CA ARG A 99 -6.60 13.87 -2.83
C ARG A 99 -7.63 14.65 -3.65
N PRO A 100 -8.59 13.98 -4.33
CA PRO A 100 -9.63 14.68 -5.06
C PRO A 100 -10.57 15.43 -4.09
N LEU A 101 -11.19 16.51 -4.59
CA LEU A 101 -12.21 17.30 -3.86
C LEU A 101 -11.75 17.83 -2.49
N ILE A 102 -10.44 18.06 -2.33
CA ILE A 102 -9.91 18.75 -1.15
C ILE A 102 -10.31 20.23 -1.18
N SER A 103 -10.68 20.80 -0.02
CA SER A 103 -10.98 22.23 0.05
C SER A 103 -9.78 23.10 -0.33
N PRO A 104 -9.99 24.27 -0.97
CA PRO A 104 -8.92 25.17 -1.38
C PRO A 104 -7.98 25.54 -0.23
N ASP A 105 -8.50 25.79 0.97
CA ASP A 105 -7.71 26.16 2.15
C ASP A 105 -6.77 25.03 2.57
N ARG A 106 -7.26 23.81 2.66
CA ARG A 106 -6.42 22.63 3.00
C ARG A 106 -5.36 22.37 1.95
N LYS A 107 -5.69 22.56 0.68
CA LYS A 107 -4.75 22.45 -0.43
C LYS A 107 -3.66 23.53 -0.35
N GLN A 108 -4.03 24.76 -0.02
CA GLN A 108 -3.08 25.86 0.14
C GLN A 108 -2.16 25.66 1.33
N ILE A 109 -2.69 25.18 2.49
CA ILE A 109 -1.89 24.84 3.66
C ILE A 109 -0.83 23.78 3.31
N ALA A 110 -1.25 22.67 2.68
CA ALA A 110 -0.32 21.61 2.28
C ALA A 110 0.78 22.17 1.34
N ARG A 111 0.40 22.92 0.32
CA ARG A 111 1.36 23.50 -0.65
C ARG A 111 2.36 24.48 -0.02
N ARG A 112 1.91 25.33 0.91
CA ARG A 112 2.82 26.25 1.65
C ARG A 112 3.89 25.50 2.44
N LEU A 113 3.59 24.29 2.90
CA LEU A 113 4.50 23.41 3.62
C LEU A 113 5.30 22.47 2.70
N GLY A 114 5.18 22.61 1.38
CA GLY A 114 5.81 21.71 0.42
C GLY A 114 5.19 20.30 0.36
N LEU A 115 3.96 20.13 0.87
CA LEU A 115 3.27 18.86 1.01
C LEU A 115 2.09 18.72 0.04
N ARG A 116 1.58 17.49 -0.13
CA ARG A 116 0.31 17.22 -0.83
C ARG A 116 -0.55 16.28 0.02
N GLN A 117 -1.86 16.56 0.12
CA GLN A 117 -2.75 15.58 0.72
C GLN A 117 -3.04 14.44 -0.26
N VAL A 118 -2.99 13.21 0.24
CA VAL A 118 -3.25 12.00 -0.54
C VAL A 118 -4.47 11.26 -0.01
N ARG A 119 -5.11 10.46 -0.88
CA ARG A 119 -6.26 9.61 -0.52
C ARG A 119 -5.88 8.15 -0.35
N ALA A 120 -4.75 7.77 -0.92
CA ALA A 120 -4.12 6.47 -0.79
C ALA A 120 -2.62 6.62 -1.07
N ALA A 121 -1.82 5.68 -0.60
CA ALA A 121 -0.38 5.63 -0.80
C ALA A 121 0.09 4.19 -1.01
N SER A 122 1.25 4.02 -1.65
CA SER A 122 1.91 2.72 -1.82
C SER A 122 2.71 2.34 -0.58
N PHE A 123 2.83 1.04 -0.28
CA PHE A 123 3.61 0.50 0.85
C PHE A 123 5.13 0.66 0.70
N VAL A 124 5.60 1.14 -0.44
CA VAL A 124 7.04 1.40 -0.67
C VAL A 124 7.70 2.19 0.45
N SER A 125 7.03 3.23 0.97
CA SER A 125 7.45 3.90 2.23
C SER A 125 6.32 4.73 2.77
N ILE A 126 5.68 4.26 3.83
CA ILE A 126 4.65 4.99 4.57
C ILE A 126 4.86 4.89 6.07
N LEU A 127 4.74 6.02 6.75
CA LEU A 127 4.71 6.10 8.21
C LEU A 127 3.26 6.25 8.67
N VAL A 128 2.76 5.30 9.47
CA VAL A 128 1.34 5.21 9.87
C VAL A 128 1.19 5.27 11.37
N GLU A 129 0.28 6.11 11.86
CA GLU A 129 -0.07 6.25 13.28
C GLU A 129 -0.68 4.94 13.81
N VAL A 130 -0.15 4.40 14.92
CA VAL A 130 -0.61 3.15 15.56
C VAL A 130 -2.09 3.21 15.90
N ALA A 131 -2.58 4.34 16.43
CA ALA A 131 -4.00 4.54 16.71
C ALA A 131 -4.86 4.30 15.46
N GLN A 132 -4.38 4.68 14.29
CA GLN A 132 -5.13 4.50 13.05
C GLN A 132 -5.08 3.06 12.54
N VAL A 133 -3.94 2.36 12.72
CA VAL A 133 -3.83 0.92 12.44
C VAL A 133 -4.83 0.15 13.30
N ARG A 134 -4.83 0.38 14.62
CA ARG A 134 -5.77 -0.28 15.56
C ARG A 134 -7.24 -0.01 15.21
N ARG A 135 -7.57 1.20 14.78
CA ARG A 135 -8.95 1.59 14.40
C ARG A 135 -9.41 0.96 13.09
N SER A 136 -8.51 0.84 12.12
CA SER A 136 -8.83 0.39 10.78
C SER A 136 -8.66 -1.11 10.59
N GLY A 137 -7.95 -1.79 11.51
CA GLY A 137 -7.53 -3.17 11.39
C GLY A 137 -6.36 -3.36 10.43
N LEU A 138 -6.00 -4.60 10.19
CA LEU A 138 -4.84 -5.00 9.39
C LEU A 138 -5.12 -4.97 7.87
N PRO A 139 -4.09 -4.97 7.02
CA PRO A 139 -4.24 -5.24 5.59
C PRO A 139 -4.97 -6.57 5.33
N ILE A 140 -5.63 -6.70 4.19
CA ILE A 140 -6.32 -7.91 3.79
C ILE A 140 -5.33 -8.81 3.03
N ALA A 141 -4.88 -9.89 3.66
CA ALA A 141 -3.85 -10.78 3.13
C ALA A 141 -4.26 -11.47 1.81
N ASP A 142 -5.55 -11.79 1.62
CA ASP A 142 -6.06 -12.46 0.41
C ASP A 142 -5.94 -11.63 -0.88
N TYR A 143 -5.57 -10.36 -0.78
CA TYR A 143 -5.20 -9.58 -1.96
C TYR A 143 -3.96 -10.16 -2.65
N PHE A 144 -3.09 -10.83 -1.93
CA PHE A 144 -1.86 -11.45 -2.38
C PHE A 144 -0.85 -10.46 -2.95
N ILE A 145 -1.18 -9.80 -4.06
CA ILE A 145 -0.34 -8.79 -4.71
C ILE A 145 -1.21 -7.77 -5.44
N TRP A 146 -0.79 -6.49 -5.42
CA TRP A 146 -1.42 -5.34 -6.04
C TRP A 146 -2.78 -4.93 -5.45
N ASN A 147 -2.92 -3.64 -5.25
CA ASN A 147 -4.10 -2.96 -4.70
C ASN A 147 -4.40 -3.24 -3.23
N ASP A 148 -3.61 -4.03 -2.53
CA ASP A 148 -3.61 -4.20 -1.09
C ASP A 148 -3.24 -2.89 -0.38
N ASP A 149 -2.18 -2.23 -0.83
CA ASP A 149 -1.75 -0.90 -0.42
C ASP A 149 -2.85 0.16 -0.65
N LEU A 150 -3.45 0.15 -1.84
CA LEU A 150 -4.53 1.05 -2.19
C LEU A 150 -5.77 0.85 -1.30
N GLU A 151 -6.18 -0.41 -1.05
CA GLU A 151 -7.31 -0.72 -0.16
C GLU A 151 -7.02 -0.28 1.27
N TYR A 152 -5.88 -0.71 1.80
CA TYR A 152 -5.54 -0.45 3.18
C TYR A 152 -5.39 1.03 3.47
N THR A 153 -4.59 1.74 2.68
CA THR A 153 -4.38 3.17 2.89
C THR A 153 -5.62 4.00 2.62
N ALA A 154 -6.48 3.62 1.65
CA ALA A 154 -7.78 4.25 1.45
C ALA A 154 -8.70 4.06 2.67
N ARG A 155 -8.63 2.92 3.35
CA ARG A 155 -9.38 2.62 4.57
C ARG A 155 -8.86 3.40 5.76
N LEU A 156 -7.53 3.46 5.95
CA LEU A 156 -6.86 4.32 6.92
C LEU A 156 -7.26 5.80 6.76
N LEU A 157 -7.34 6.28 5.52
CA LEU A 157 -7.51 7.69 5.18
C LEU A 157 -8.96 8.12 4.89
N LYS A 158 -9.96 7.25 5.14
CA LYS A 158 -11.37 7.57 4.82
C LYS A 158 -11.81 8.91 5.37
N ASN A 159 -11.57 9.16 6.66
CA ASN A 159 -11.92 10.40 7.37
C ASN A 159 -10.69 11.04 8.04
N ARG A 160 -9.49 10.73 7.57
CA ARG A 160 -8.23 11.19 8.13
C ARG A 160 -7.37 11.88 7.06
N ILE A 161 -6.32 12.52 7.51
CA ILE A 161 -5.36 13.22 6.66
C ILE A 161 -4.21 12.28 6.36
N GLY A 162 -3.91 12.10 5.06
CA GLY A 162 -2.68 11.50 4.57
C GLY A 162 -1.88 12.56 3.83
N LEU A 163 -0.57 12.57 4.02
CA LEU A 163 0.34 13.51 3.39
C LEU A 163 1.39 12.78 2.56
N TYR A 164 1.63 13.27 1.37
CA TYR A 164 2.85 13.01 0.61
C TYR A 164 3.89 14.08 0.97
N VAL A 165 5.09 13.61 1.32
CA VAL A 165 6.21 14.42 1.82
C VAL A 165 7.36 14.34 0.82
N PRO A 166 7.47 15.26 -0.16
CA PRO A 166 8.51 15.21 -1.18
C PRO A 166 9.94 15.32 -0.65
N ALA A 167 10.13 15.90 0.55
CA ALA A 167 11.43 16.01 1.21
C ALA A 167 11.92 14.65 1.73
N SER A 168 11.02 13.77 2.16
CA SER A 168 11.36 12.40 2.52
C SER A 168 11.55 11.57 1.25
N VAL A 169 12.78 11.17 0.95
CA VAL A 169 13.12 10.43 -0.27
C VAL A 169 13.57 9.03 0.04
N VAL A 170 13.05 8.07 -0.72
CA VAL A 170 13.51 6.68 -0.72
C VAL A 170 13.83 6.23 -2.15
N VAL A 171 14.82 5.35 -2.30
CA VAL A 171 15.18 4.73 -3.58
C VAL A 171 14.53 3.35 -3.66
N HIS A 172 13.62 3.15 -4.60
CA HIS A 172 12.94 1.88 -4.85
C HIS A 172 13.66 1.13 -5.99
N LYS A 173 14.38 0.07 -5.66
CA LYS A 173 15.29 -0.66 -6.55
C LYS A 173 14.59 -1.72 -7.41
N THR A 174 13.45 -1.41 -7.99
CA THR A 174 12.80 -2.33 -8.93
C THR A 174 13.70 -2.63 -10.13
N ARG A 175 13.52 -3.81 -10.75
CA ARG A 175 14.31 -4.24 -11.92
C ARG A 175 14.18 -3.30 -13.13
N ALA A 176 13.09 -2.57 -13.24
CA ALA A 176 12.83 -1.58 -14.28
C ALA A 176 11.96 -0.46 -13.73
N ALA A 177 12.09 0.74 -14.28
CA ALA A 177 11.18 1.86 -14.02
C ALA A 177 9.81 1.60 -14.68
N ALA A 178 9.13 0.51 -14.26
CA ALA A 178 7.85 0.11 -14.81
C ALA A 178 6.77 1.14 -14.49
N SER A 179 5.89 1.41 -15.45
CA SER A 179 4.72 2.23 -15.21
C SER A 179 3.52 1.38 -14.77
N ALA A 180 2.59 2.02 -14.08
CA ALA A 180 1.35 1.37 -13.67
C ALA A 180 0.46 0.91 -14.86
N THR A 181 0.86 1.18 -16.10
CA THR A 181 0.15 0.81 -17.33
C THR A 181 0.93 -0.15 -18.24
N ASP A 182 2.09 -0.64 -17.78
CA ASP A 182 2.85 -1.64 -18.52
C ASP A 182 2.12 -2.99 -18.55
N ASP A 183 2.57 -3.91 -19.43
CA ASP A 183 1.92 -5.23 -19.55
C ASP A 183 2.07 -6.01 -18.23
N PRO A 184 0.98 -6.25 -17.50
CA PRO A 184 1.02 -6.88 -16.18
C PRO A 184 1.23 -8.40 -16.24
N GLY A 185 1.16 -9.01 -17.42
CA GLY A 185 1.23 -10.45 -17.58
C GLY A 185 0.16 -11.18 -16.74
N ASP A 186 0.56 -12.25 -16.04
CA ASP A 186 -0.37 -13.05 -15.21
C ASP A 186 -0.94 -12.27 -14.01
N ARG A 187 -0.25 -11.22 -13.55
CA ARG A 187 -0.73 -10.37 -12.46
C ARG A 187 -2.01 -9.59 -12.80
N PHE A 188 -2.41 -9.54 -14.09
CA PHE A 188 -3.66 -8.88 -14.48
C PHE A 188 -4.90 -9.51 -13.85
N TYR A 189 -4.87 -10.80 -13.53
CA TYR A 189 -5.90 -11.45 -12.73
C TYR A 189 -6.09 -10.74 -11.37
N TYR A 190 -5.00 -10.53 -10.64
CA TYR A 190 -5.04 -9.84 -9.34
C TYR A 190 -5.44 -8.37 -9.49
N GLU A 191 -4.94 -7.67 -10.51
CA GLU A 191 -5.36 -6.29 -10.79
C GLU A 191 -6.87 -6.18 -10.94
N THR A 192 -7.50 -7.11 -11.67
CA THR A 192 -8.94 -7.05 -11.92
C THR A 192 -9.75 -7.54 -10.72
N ARG A 193 -9.41 -8.68 -10.10
CA ARG A 193 -10.10 -9.22 -8.93
C ARG A 193 -10.06 -8.23 -7.76
N ASN A 194 -8.88 -7.78 -7.43
CA ASN A 194 -8.65 -6.91 -6.26
C ASN A 194 -9.30 -5.53 -6.43
N LYS A 195 -9.31 -4.99 -7.65
CA LYS A 195 -10.05 -3.74 -7.94
C LYS A 195 -11.56 -3.90 -7.77
N ILE A 196 -12.13 -5.03 -8.17
CA ILE A 196 -13.54 -5.32 -7.92
C ILE A 196 -13.82 -5.43 -6.43
N TRP A 197 -12.98 -6.16 -5.68
CA TRP A 197 -13.10 -6.19 -4.20
C TRP A 197 -13.01 -4.81 -3.58
N PHE A 198 -12.02 -4.01 -4.00
CA PHE A 198 -11.85 -2.64 -3.53
C PHE A 198 -13.09 -1.79 -3.78
N LEU A 199 -13.66 -1.83 -4.99
CA LEU A 199 -14.85 -1.04 -5.33
C LEU A 199 -16.12 -1.51 -4.63
N LEU A 200 -16.33 -2.82 -4.52
CA LEU A 200 -17.59 -3.35 -4.01
C LEU A 200 -17.59 -3.56 -2.51
N ARG A 201 -16.44 -3.94 -1.92
CA ARG A 201 -16.39 -4.45 -0.53
C ARG A 201 -15.57 -3.59 0.42
N SER A 202 -14.64 -2.76 -0.07
CA SER A 202 -13.84 -1.93 0.84
C SER A 202 -14.72 -0.92 1.60
N ARG A 203 -14.47 -0.88 2.92
CA ARG A 203 -15.05 0.14 3.81
C ARG A 203 -14.33 1.49 3.70
N GLY A 204 -13.21 1.54 2.97
CA GLY A 204 -12.37 2.73 2.78
C GLY A 204 -12.98 3.77 1.84
N LEU A 205 -13.86 3.38 0.92
CA LEU A 205 -14.36 4.26 -0.14
C LEU A 205 -15.64 5.01 0.24
N LEU A 206 -15.66 6.31 -0.05
CA LEU A 206 -16.87 7.11 -0.12
C LEU A 206 -17.59 6.88 -1.47
N PRO A 207 -18.90 7.19 -1.60
CA PRO A 207 -19.62 7.02 -2.87
C PRO A 207 -18.92 7.69 -4.06
N MET A 208 -18.43 8.92 -3.88
CA MET A 208 -17.69 9.64 -4.92
C MET A 208 -16.36 8.97 -5.26
N ASP A 209 -15.64 8.42 -4.27
CA ASP A 209 -14.42 7.65 -4.52
C ASP A 209 -14.70 6.45 -5.44
N ARG A 210 -15.82 5.73 -5.23
CA ARG A 210 -16.22 4.58 -6.07
C ARG A 210 -16.40 4.98 -7.53
N VAL A 211 -17.03 6.13 -7.79
CA VAL A 211 -17.20 6.63 -9.15
C VAL A 211 -15.85 7.00 -9.78
N LEU A 212 -15.03 7.77 -9.08
CA LEU A 212 -13.74 8.24 -9.59
C LEU A 212 -12.76 7.07 -9.83
N TYR A 213 -12.63 6.17 -8.85
CA TYR A 213 -11.74 5.01 -8.98
C TYR A 213 -12.28 4.03 -10.03
N GLY A 214 -13.59 3.77 -10.09
CA GLY A 214 -14.21 2.91 -11.10
C GLY A 214 -13.98 3.43 -12.52
N GLY A 215 -14.21 4.71 -12.76
CA GLY A 215 -13.94 5.32 -14.08
C GLY A 215 -12.46 5.25 -14.46
N SER A 216 -11.54 5.59 -13.53
CA SER A 216 -10.10 5.52 -13.79
C SER A 216 -9.60 4.09 -14.02
N MET A 217 -10.20 3.10 -13.35
CA MET A 217 -9.91 1.68 -13.49
C MET A 217 -10.19 1.20 -14.94
N LEU A 218 -11.36 1.51 -15.49
CA LEU A 218 -11.72 1.10 -16.85
C LEU A 218 -10.74 1.67 -17.90
N VAL A 219 -10.39 2.96 -17.77
CA VAL A 219 -9.39 3.61 -18.63
C VAL A 219 -8.03 2.94 -18.50
N ARG A 220 -7.60 2.61 -17.27
CA ARG A 220 -6.34 1.92 -17.02
C ARG A 220 -6.32 0.53 -17.65
N TRP A 221 -7.35 -0.29 -17.43
CA TRP A 221 -7.44 -1.64 -18.00
C TRP A 221 -7.43 -1.62 -19.53
N PHE A 222 -8.13 -0.67 -20.14
CA PHE A 222 -8.13 -0.49 -21.57
C PHE A 222 -6.72 -0.15 -22.09
N ARG A 223 -6.00 0.77 -21.43
CA ARG A 223 -4.60 1.11 -21.79
C ARG A 223 -3.67 -0.10 -21.66
N MET A 224 -3.74 -0.83 -20.53
CA MET A 224 -2.97 -2.06 -20.33
C MET A 224 -3.25 -3.09 -21.43
N TRP A 225 -4.52 -3.25 -21.81
CA TRP A 225 -4.91 -4.16 -22.89
C TRP A 225 -4.35 -3.72 -24.25
N LEU A 226 -4.31 -2.42 -24.54
CA LEU A 226 -3.74 -1.89 -25.79
C LEU A 226 -2.24 -2.20 -25.91
N VAL A 227 -1.46 -2.06 -24.86
CA VAL A 227 0.00 -2.28 -24.87
C VAL A 227 0.38 -3.75 -24.74
N SER A 228 -0.51 -4.60 -24.24
CA SER A 228 -0.22 -6.03 -24.06
C SER A 228 0.04 -6.74 -25.38
N LYS A 229 1.11 -7.54 -25.40
CA LYS A 229 1.43 -8.47 -26.51
C LYS A 229 0.54 -9.71 -26.52
N HIS A 230 -0.11 -10.03 -25.40
CA HIS A 230 -0.91 -11.25 -25.19
C HIS A 230 -2.39 -10.95 -24.93
N LYS A 231 -3.04 -10.18 -25.80
CA LYS A 231 -4.42 -9.65 -25.64
C LYS A 231 -5.47 -10.69 -25.25
N LYS A 232 -5.44 -11.88 -25.88
CA LYS A 232 -6.39 -12.98 -25.57
C LYS A 232 -6.20 -13.52 -24.15
N LYS A 233 -4.93 -13.73 -23.73
CA LYS A 233 -4.60 -14.16 -22.36
C LYS A 233 -5.06 -13.11 -21.35
N MET A 234 -4.76 -11.86 -21.60
CA MET A 234 -5.14 -10.75 -20.73
C MET A 234 -6.67 -10.61 -20.61
N LEU A 235 -7.42 -10.74 -21.72
CA LEU A 235 -8.87 -10.72 -21.67
C LEU A 235 -9.42 -11.87 -20.81
N ARG A 236 -8.89 -13.10 -20.98
CA ARG A 236 -9.30 -14.27 -20.18
C ARG A 236 -9.03 -14.05 -18.69
N LEU A 237 -7.84 -13.56 -18.32
CA LEU A 237 -7.47 -13.26 -16.95
C LEU A 237 -8.33 -12.15 -16.36
N GLY A 238 -8.62 -11.10 -17.14
CA GLY A 238 -9.49 -10.01 -16.73
C GLY A 238 -10.92 -10.47 -16.47
N VAL A 239 -11.53 -11.24 -17.39
CA VAL A 239 -12.87 -11.80 -17.19
C VAL A 239 -12.92 -12.70 -15.95
N LYS A 240 -11.91 -13.58 -15.78
CA LYS A 240 -11.82 -14.43 -14.59
C LYS A 240 -11.71 -13.60 -13.31
N GLY A 241 -10.81 -12.62 -13.29
CA GLY A 241 -10.62 -11.77 -12.10
C GLY A 241 -11.87 -10.95 -11.76
N VAL A 242 -12.56 -10.41 -12.77
CA VAL A 242 -13.84 -9.71 -12.56
C VAL A 242 -14.91 -10.67 -12.02
N ALA A 243 -15.06 -11.86 -12.61
CA ALA A 243 -16.03 -12.87 -12.15
C ALA A 243 -15.76 -13.27 -10.69
N ASP A 244 -14.51 -13.64 -10.36
CA ASP A 244 -14.12 -14.01 -9.00
C ASP A 244 -14.32 -12.84 -8.02
N GLY A 245 -13.98 -11.62 -8.44
CA GLY A 245 -14.16 -10.42 -7.62
C GLY A 245 -15.63 -10.08 -7.31
N VAL A 246 -16.54 -10.35 -8.24
CA VAL A 246 -17.99 -10.15 -8.05
C VAL A 246 -18.59 -11.26 -7.20
N LEU A 247 -18.27 -12.52 -7.53
CA LEU A 247 -18.88 -13.71 -6.94
C LEU A 247 -18.37 -14.01 -5.53
N SER A 248 -17.11 -13.64 -5.22
CA SER A 248 -16.50 -13.85 -3.91
C SER A 248 -16.05 -12.55 -3.25
N GLY A 249 -15.78 -12.60 -1.94
CA GLY A 249 -15.02 -11.59 -1.22
C GLY A 249 -13.64 -12.12 -0.84
N PRO A 250 -12.75 -11.26 -0.32
CA PRO A 250 -11.52 -11.73 0.27
C PRO A 250 -11.83 -12.63 1.47
N ARG A 251 -11.04 -13.68 1.63
CA ARG A 251 -11.09 -14.56 2.81
C ARG A 251 -10.59 -13.80 4.04
N PRO A 252 -11.04 -14.17 5.25
CA PRO A 252 -10.47 -13.68 6.49
C PRO A 252 -8.96 -13.94 6.58
N ASN A 253 -8.23 -13.05 7.27
CA ASN A 253 -6.78 -13.18 7.37
C ASN A 253 -6.37 -14.47 8.07
N GLU A 254 -7.09 -14.89 9.12
CA GLU A 254 -6.82 -16.13 9.86
C GLU A 254 -6.89 -17.39 8.98
N GLU A 255 -7.70 -17.39 7.93
CA GLU A 255 -7.74 -18.49 6.96
C GLU A 255 -6.51 -18.50 6.04
N ILE A 256 -5.99 -17.31 5.69
CA ILE A 256 -4.79 -17.17 4.86
C ILE A 256 -3.54 -17.66 5.61
N PHE A 257 -3.52 -17.48 6.93
CA PHE A 257 -2.42 -17.89 7.80
C PHE A 257 -2.70 -19.20 8.56
N ALA A 258 -3.60 -20.04 8.07
CA ALA A 258 -3.96 -21.30 8.75
C ALA A 258 -2.75 -22.23 8.99
N SER A 259 -1.75 -22.18 8.11
CA SER A 259 -0.48 -22.94 8.25
C SER A 259 0.52 -22.31 9.25
N ASP A 260 0.23 -21.10 9.76
CA ASP A 260 1.07 -20.35 10.72
C ASP A 260 0.23 -19.94 11.93
N PRO A 261 0.00 -20.85 12.91
CA PRO A 261 -0.96 -20.65 14.00
C PRO A 261 -0.72 -19.41 14.87
N ASP A 262 0.54 -19.03 15.06
CA ASP A 262 0.89 -17.85 15.84
C ASP A 262 0.50 -16.57 15.09
N THR A 263 0.76 -16.49 13.78
CA THR A 263 0.31 -15.38 12.93
C THR A 263 -1.21 -15.37 12.81
N ALA A 264 -1.85 -16.54 12.62
CA ALA A 264 -3.31 -16.64 12.53
C ALA A 264 -4.02 -16.05 13.76
N LYS A 265 -3.51 -16.30 14.96
CA LYS A 265 -4.04 -15.71 16.22
C LYS A 265 -3.89 -14.18 16.29
N LEU A 266 -2.83 -13.64 15.72
CA LEU A 266 -2.57 -12.20 15.77
C LEU A 266 -3.38 -11.40 14.74
N VAL A 267 -3.82 -12.05 13.66
CA VAL A 267 -4.55 -11.39 12.56
C VAL A 267 -6.08 -11.61 12.64
N ALA A 268 -6.57 -12.44 13.58
CA ALA A 268 -7.96 -12.77 13.80
C ALA A 268 -8.84 -11.59 14.40
#